data_82bf2de0bbc2999d22c3f0dca64e6cbd
#
_entry.id   82bf2de0bbc2999d22c3f0dca64e6cbd
#
_cell.length_a   1.000
_cell.length_b   1.000
_cell.length_c   1.000
_cell.angle_alpha   90.00
_cell.angle_beta   90.00
_cell.angle_gamma   90.00
#
_symmetry.space_group_name_H-M   'P 1'
#
loop_
_entity.id
_entity.type
_entity.pdbx_description
1 polymer ?
#
loop_
_entity_poly.entity_id
_entity_poly.type
_entity_poly.pdbx_seq_one_letter_code
_entity_poly.pdbx_strand_id
1 'polypeptide(L)'
;MSKPLDFYFSPTPNGWKISIMLEECELPYNTILMDLKKGDQFQSDFLRISPNNRMPAIVDYDEKSAPVTVFESGAILLYLAEKTGKFIPNSKLGKKKVMEWLFWQVGNLGPMGGQHSHFWNYAPESEKDGYAANRYAEEY
;
A
#
# COMPACT_ATOMS: atom_id res chain seq x y z
N MET A 1 18.61 2.02 -19.58
CA MET A 1 17.73 1.21 -18.69
C MET A 1 17.29 2.12 -17.57
N SER A 2 15.99 2.11 -17.20
CA SER A 2 15.51 2.85 -16.05
C SER A 2 16.17 2.32 -14.77
N LYS A 3 16.44 3.21 -13.81
CA LYS A 3 16.97 2.80 -12.51
C LYS A 3 15.86 2.05 -11.76
N PRO A 4 16.15 0.92 -11.07
CA PRO A 4 15.16 0.21 -10.26
C PRO A 4 14.55 1.12 -9.21
N LEU A 5 13.25 0.99 -8.97
CA LEU A 5 12.58 1.64 -7.83
C LEU A 5 13.01 0.96 -6.53
N ASP A 6 13.06 1.71 -5.44
CA ASP A 6 13.16 1.11 -4.11
C ASP A 6 11.74 0.89 -3.57
N PHE A 7 11.44 -0.34 -3.18
CA PHE A 7 10.14 -0.76 -2.66
C PHE A 7 10.25 -1.19 -1.19
N TYR A 8 9.75 -0.37 -0.30
CA TYR A 8 9.69 -0.65 1.13
C TYR A 8 8.51 -1.57 1.44
N PHE A 9 8.82 -2.79 1.83
CA PHE A 9 7.89 -3.90 1.91
C PHE A 9 7.87 -4.58 3.27
N SER A 10 6.69 -4.98 3.69
CA SER A 10 6.47 -6.02 4.70
C SER A 10 5.34 -6.95 4.20
N PRO A 11 5.34 -8.24 4.54
CA PRO A 11 4.37 -9.22 4.03
C PRO A 11 2.96 -9.01 4.62
N THR A 12 2.35 -7.92 4.21
CA THR A 12 0.99 -7.51 4.58
C THR A 12 0.12 -7.41 3.34
N PRO A 13 -1.22 -7.47 3.45
CA PRO A 13 -2.10 -7.29 2.28
C PRO A 13 -1.82 -6.01 1.49
N ASN A 14 -1.44 -4.90 2.18
CA ASN A 14 -1.09 -3.65 1.52
C ASN A 14 0.24 -3.73 0.76
N GLY A 15 1.24 -4.43 1.31
CA GLY A 15 2.53 -4.67 0.64
C GLY A 15 2.34 -5.50 -0.62
N TRP A 16 1.57 -6.57 -0.55
CA TRP A 16 1.31 -7.46 -1.68
C TRP A 16 0.63 -6.75 -2.86
N LYS A 17 -0.24 -5.79 -2.62
CA LYS A 17 -0.82 -4.98 -3.72
C LYS A 17 0.25 -4.36 -4.61
N ILE A 18 1.31 -3.85 -4.00
CA ILE A 18 2.35 -3.13 -4.73
C ILE A 18 3.34 -4.08 -5.39
N SER A 19 3.72 -5.20 -4.74
CA SER A 19 4.56 -6.20 -5.41
C SER A 19 3.88 -6.76 -6.65
N ILE A 20 2.59 -7.10 -6.57
CA ILE A 20 1.81 -7.56 -7.72
C ILE A 20 1.79 -6.48 -8.82
N MET A 21 1.53 -5.22 -8.48
CA MET A 21 1.49 -4.13 -9.46
C MET A 21 2.84 -3.90 -10.13
N LEU A 22 3.95 -3.99 -9.41
CA LEU A 22 5.30 -3.85 -9.96
C LEU A 22 5.62 -4.97 -10.95
N GLU A 23 5.29 -6.22 -10.61
CA GLU A 23 5.45 -7.38 -11.50
C GLU A 23 4.59 -7.26 -12.76
N GLU A 24 3.30 -6.94 -12.62
CA GLU A 24 2.37 -6.78 -13.75
C GLU A 24 2.75 -5.60 -14.65
N CYS A 25 3.37 -4.57 -14.09
CA CYS A 25 3.91 -3.45 -14.85
C CYS A 25 5.28 -3.75 -15.48
N GLU A 26 5.93 -4.85 -15.10
CA GLU A 26 7.30 -5.22 -15.56
C GLU A 26 8.33 -4.15 -15.19
N LEU A 27 8.16 -3.52 -14.03
CA LEU A 27 9.07 -2.49 -13.55
C LEU A 27 10.21 -3.11 -12.75
N PRO A 28 11.47 -2.72 -13.00
CA PRO A 28 12.58 -3.16 -12.15
C PRO A 28 12.51 -2.49 -10.79
N TYR A 29 12.67 -3.27 -9.72
CA TYR A 29 12.66 -2.75 -8.35
C TYR A 29 13.59 -3.52 -7.41
N ASN A 30 14.01 -2.86 -6.34
CA ASN A 30 14.71 -3.43 -5.20
C ASN A 30 13.75 -3.55 -4.04
N THR A 31 13.61 -4.72 -3.45
CA THR A 31 12.81 -4.89 -2.24
C THR A 31 13.63 -4.55 -0.99
N ILE A 32 13.16 -3.57 -0.22
CA ILE A 32 13.69 -3.21 1.09
C ILE A 32 12.73 -3.78 2.13
N LEU A 33 13.13 -4.89 2.73
CA LEU A 33 12.30 -5.57 3.73
C LEU A 33 12.33 -4.78 5.05
N MET A 34 11.13 -4.45 5.55
CA MET A 34 10.92 -3.71 6.78
C MET A 34 10.47 -4.64 7.90
N ASP A 35 11.23 -4.67 8.99
CA ASP A 35 10.86 -5.43 10.19
C ASP A 35 10.01 -4.57 11.12
N LEU A 36 8.69 -4.75 11.04
CA LEU A 36 7.73 -4.01 11.86
C LEU A 36 7.89 -4.27 13.36
N LYS A 37 8.37 -5.46 13.74
CA LYS A 37 8.59 -5.81 15.16
C LYS A 37 9.80 -5.06 15.74
N LYS A 38 10.80 -4.77 14.91
CA LYS A 38 11.96 -3.96 15.32
C LYS A 38 11.67 -2.45 15.26
N GLY A 39 10.54 -2.05 14.69
CA GLY A 39 10.18 -0.64 14.61
C GLY A 39 10.85 0.11 13.45
N ASP A 40 11.25 -0.59 12.38
CA ASP A 40 11.88 0.03 11.21
C ASP A 40 11.03 1.16 10.62
N GLN A 41 9.71 1.06 10.72
CA GLN A 41 8.77 2.09 10.26
C GLN A 41 8.88 3.43 11.03
N PHE A 42 9.54 3.45 12.18
CA PHE A 42 9.74 4.65 12.99
C PHE A 42 11.12 5.29 12.81
N GLN A 43 11.98 4.69 11.99
CA GLN A 43 13.30 5.25 11.71
C GLN A 43 13.18 6.56 10.92
N SER A 44 14.03 7.54 11.25
CA SER A 44 13.97 8.88 10.65
C SER A 44 14.08 8.88 9.14
N ASP A 45 14.86 7.95 8.58
CA ASP A 45 15.07 7.84 7.14
C ASP A 45 13.78 7.37 6.45
N PHE A 46 13.08 6.40 7.04
CA PHE A 46 11.80 5.95 6.51
C PHE A 46 10.69 6.98 6.70
N LEU A 47 10.68 7.71 7.82
CA LEU A 47 9.68 8.77 8.05
C LEU A 47 9.76 9.92 7.03
N ARG A 48 10.92 10.15 6.41
CA ARG A 48 11.03 11.10 5.29
C ARG A 48 10.36 10.59 4.01
N ILE A 49 10.20 9.29 3.87
CA ILE A 49 9.56 8.64 2.72
C ILE A 49 8.07 8.43 2.99
N SER A 50 7.72 7.95 4.18
CA SER A 50 6.35 7.69 4.62
C SER A 50 6.09 8.35 5.99
N PRO A 51 5.63 9.62 6.01
CA PRO A 51 5.42 10.37 7.26
C PRO A 51 4.42 9.73 8.21
N ASN A 52 3.53 8.90 7.70
CA ASN A 52 2.54 8.15 8.49
C ASN A 52 3.09 6.81 9.05
N ASN A 53 4.42 6.58 8.97
CA ASN A 53 5.08 5.35 9.44
C ASN A 53 4.41 4.05 8.98
N ARG A 54 3.89 4.01 7.76
CA ARG A 54 3.19 2.87 7.21
C ARG A 54 3.81 2.39 5.90
N MET A 55 3.74 1.08 5.69
CA MET A 55 4.09 0.46 4.42
C MET A 55 2.83 0.05 3.66
N PRO A 56 2.94 -0.05 2.34
CA PRO A 56 4.11 0.12 1.49
C PRO A 56 4.47 1.58 1.23
N ALA A 57 5.72 1.79 0.78
CA ALA A 57 6.20 3.03 0.19
C ALA A 57 7.18 2.73 -0.94
N ILE A 58 7.34 3.63 -1.88
CA ILE A 58 8.32 3.50 -2.97
C ILE A 58 9.17 4.77 -3.10
N VAL A 59 10.37 4.61 -3.65
CA VAL A 59 11.19 5.71 -4.15
C VAL A 59 11.49 5.44 -5.63
N ASP A 60 11.03 6.32 -6.48
CA ASP A 60 11.29 6.25 -7.92
C ASP A 60 12.43 7.20 -8.31
N TYR A 61 13.40 6.65 -9.00
CA TYR A 61 14.62 7.37 -9.44
C TYR A 61 14.57 7.67 -10.94
N ASP A 62 13.54 8.34 -11.42
CA ASP A 62 13.50 8.79 -12.81
C ASP A 62 14.73 9.67 -13.09
N GLU A 63 15.51 9.33 -14.13
CA GLU A 63 16.77 10.02 -14.47
C GLU A 63 16.57 11.51 -14.82
N LYS A 64 15.35 11.91 -15.13
CA LYS A 64 15.00 13.28 -15.56
C LYS A 64 14.60 14.20 -14.42
N SER A 65 14.42 13.68 -13.20
CA SER A 65 13.95 14.45 -12.05
C SER A 65 14.66 14.02 -10.76
N ALA A 66 14.42 14.76 -9.70
CA ALA A 66 14.78 14.30 -8.36
C ALA A 66 13.98 13.04 -7.99
N PRO A 67 14.51 12.17 -7.10
CA PRO A 67 13.78 11.00 -6.64
C PRO A 67 12.38 11.37 -6.11
N VAL A 68 11.37 10.61 -6.53
CA VAL A 68 9.98 10.79 -6.12
C VAL A 68 9.63 9.74 -5.08
N THR A 69 9.22 10.17 -3.91
CA THR A 69 8.72 9.29 -2.85
C THR A 69 7.21 9.22 -2.93
N VAL A 70 6.64 8.01 -2.86
CA VAL A 70 5.19 7.82 -2.81
C VAL A 70 4.87 6.86 -1.67
N PHE A 71 3.97 7.25 -0.79
CA PHE A 71 3.38 6.42 0.25
C PHE A 71 1.87 6.32 0.05
N GLU A 72 1.17 5.48 0.81
CA GLU A 72 -0.20 5.01 0.62
C GLU A 72 -0.35 4.06 -0.56
N SER A 73 -0.80 2.83 -0.27
CA SER A 73 -0.89 1.78 -1.31
C SER A 73 -1.77 2.17 -2.50
N GLY A 74 -2.87 2.89 -2.25
CA GLY A 74 -3.75 3.40 -3.32
C GLY A 74 -3.08 4.46 -4.19
N ALA A 75 -2.32 5.37 -3.58
CA ALA A 75 -1.56 6.39 -4.30
C ALA A 75 -0.42 5.77 -5.13
N ILE A 76 0.26 4.75 -4.58
CA ILE A 76 1.31 4.02 -5.29
C ILE A 76 0.73 3.29 -6.51
N LEU A 77 -0.41 2.60 -6.37
CA LEU A 77 -1.09 1.95 -7.48
C LEU A 77 -1.43 2.93 -8.60
N LEU A 78 -1.97 4.10 -8.25
CA LEU A 78 -2.30 5.14 -9.22
C LEU A 78 -1.05 5.69 -9.90
N TYR A 79 -0.01 6.01 -9.12
CA TYR A 79 1.26 6.49 -9.63
C TYR A 79 1.89 5.53 -10.65
N LEU A 80 1.96 4.23 -10.30
CA LEU A 80 2.52 3.21 -11.18
C LEU A 80 1.67 3.00 -12.45
N ALA A 81 0.35 3.06 -12.32
CA ALA A 81 -0.57 2.98 -13.46
C ALA A 81 -0.40 4.16 -14.42
N GLU A 82 -0.27 5.38 -13.91
CA GLU A 82 -0.02 6.57 -14.72
C GLU A 82 1.36 6.56 -15.36
N LYS A 83 2.40 6.14 -14.62
CA LYS A 83 3.77 6.02 -15.12
C LYS A 83 3.88 5.05 -16.29
N THR A 84 3.16 3.93 -16.23
CA THR A 84 3.26 2.85 -17.23
C THR A 84 2.16 2.88 -18.29
N GLY A 85 1.08 3.60 -18.05
CA GLY A 85 -0.13 3.56 -18.87
C GLY A 85 -0.90 2.23 -18.78
N LYS A 86 -0.52 1.34 -17.84
CA LYS A 86 -1.17 0.05 -17.61
C LYS A 86 -2.25 0.19 -16.53
N PHE A 87 -3.32 -0.62 -16.60
CA PHE A 87 -4.39 -0.73 -15.59
C PHE A 87 -5.21 0.54 -15.35
N ILE A 88 -4.98 1.61 -16.11
CA ILE A 88 -5.75 2.84 -16.04
C ILE A 88 -6.31 3.18 -17.42
N PRO A 89 -7.65 3.22 -17.61
CA PRO A 89 -8.25 3.58 -18.90
C PRO A 89 -7.95 5.03 -19.28
N ASN A 90 -7.81 5.29 -20.59
CA ASN A 90 -7.62 6.66 -21.09
C ASN A 90 -8.88 7.53 -21.00
N SER A 91 -10.07 6.90 -21.04
CA SER A 91 -11.34 7.63 -21.00
C SER A 91 -11.63 8.21 -19.62
N LYS A 92 -12.21 9.41 -19.57
CA LYS A 92 -12.64 10.07 -18.32
C LYS A 92 -13.58 9.19 -17.49
N LEU A 93 -14.53 8.51 -18.15
CA LEU A 93 -15.48 7.63 -17.46
C LEU A 93 -14.80 6.37 -16.92
N GLY A 94 -13.84 5.81 -17.66
CA GLY A 94 -13.06 4.66 -17.19
C GLY A 94 -12.20 5.01 -15.99
N LYS A 95 -11.50 6.17 -16.02
CA LYS A 95 -10.74 6.67 -14.87
C LYS A 95 -11.61 6.86 -13.64
N LYS A 96 -12.81 7.44 -13.81
CA LYS A 96 -13.78 7.59 -12.72
C LYS A 96 -14.10 6.25 -12.07
N LYS A 97 -14.39 5.20 -12.85
CA LYS A 97 -14.67 3.86 -12.32
C LYS A 97 -13.49 3.26 -11.56
N VAL A 98 -12.28 3.42 -12.06
CA VAL A 98 -11.06 2.98 -11.34
C VAL A 98 -10.95 3.68 -9.99
N MET A 99 -11.16 5.00 -9.95
CA MET A 99 -11.10 5.77 -8.71
C MET A 99 -12.18 5.36 -7.71
N GLU A 100 -13.40 5.10 -8.14
CA GLU A 100 -14.49 4.62 -7.27
C GLU A 100 -14.10 3.33 -6.55
N TRP A 101 -13.58 2.33 -7.28
CA TRP A 101 -13.16 1.07 -6.68
C TRP A 101 -11.88 1.17 -5.87
N LEU A 102 -10.94 2.01 -6.29
CA LEU A 102 -9.72 2.26 -5.53
C LEU A 102 -10.03 2.91 -4.18
N PHE A 103 -10.88 3.95 -4.17
CA PHE A 103 -11.29 4.60 -2.93
C PHE A 103 -12.15 3.69 -2.04
N TRP A 104 -13.01 2.87 -2.64
CA TRP A 104 -13.73 1.84 -1.89
C TRP A 104 -12.76 0.86 -1.20
N GLN A 105 -11.74 0.39 -1.92
CA GLN A 105 -10.75 -0.52 -1.33
C GLN A 105 -9.97 0.12 -0.18
N VAL A 106 -9.44 1.35 -0.38
CA VAL A 106 -8.60 2.00 0.64
C VAL A 106 -9.40 2.63 1.77
N GLY A 107 -10.64 3.02 1.52
CA GLY A 107 -11.51 3.67 2.51
C GLY A 107 -12.43 2.72 3.28
N ASN A 108 -12.74 1.55 2.72
CA ASN A 108 -13.67 0.60 3.32
C ASN A 108 -13.04 -0.78 3.47
N LEU A 109 -12.91 -1.56 2.40
CA LEU A 109 -12.48 -2.96 2.44
C LEU A 109 -11.17 -3.14 3.21
N GLY A 110 -10.14 -2.38 2.88
CA GLY A 110 -8.82 -2.49 3.53
C GLY A 110 -8.86 -2.18 5.03
N PRO A 111 -9.37 -1.01 5.46
CA PRO A 111 -9.49 -0.68 6.88
C PRO A 111 -10.37 -1.65 7.67
N MET A 112 -11.54 -2.04 7.16
CA MET A 112 -12.45 -2.96 7.87
C MET A 112 -11.81 -4.33 8.04
N GLY A 113 -11.22 -4.91 6.99
CA GLY A 113 -10.50 -6.18 7.08
C GLY A 113 -9.26 -6.08 7.97
N GLY A 114 -8.56 -4.95 7.96
CA GLY A 114 -7.44 -4.69 8.86
C GLY A 114 -7.85 -4.65 10.34
N GLN A 115 -8.96 -3.98 10.67
CA GLN A 115 -9.49 -3.93 12.02
C GLN A 115 -10.06 -5.29 12.45
N HIS A 116 -10.78 -5.99 11.58
CA HIS A 116 -11.22 -7.36 11.86
C HIS A 116 -10.01 -8.25 12.20
N SER A 117 -8.97 -8.24 11.38
CA SER A 117 -7.74 -9.01 11.64
C SER A 117 -7.06 -8.61 12.96
N HIS A 118 -7.07 -7.30 13.30
CA HIS A 118 -6.51 -6.83 14.56
C HIS A 118 -7.25 -7.43 15.77
N PHE A 119 -8.57 -7.29 15.83
CA PHE A 119 -9.36 -7.78 16.95
C PHE A 119 -9.40 -9.31 17.02
N TRP A 120 -9.30 -9.99 15.89
CA TRP A 120 -9.28 -11.44 15.84
C TRP A 120 -7.91 -12.03 16.24
N ASN A 121 -6.80 -11.45 15.79
CA ASN A 121 -5.47 -12.05 15.93
C ASN A 121 -4.58 -11.39 16.97
N TYR A 122 -4.68 -10.06 17.15
CA TYR A 122 -3.68 -9.26 17.88
C TYR A 122 -4.19 -8.59 19.13
N ALA A 123 -5.49 -8.42 19.29
CA ALA A 123 -6.09 -7.85 20.50
C ALA A 123 -5.81 -8.74 21.72
N PRO A 124 -5.82 -8.17 22.95
CA PRO A 124 -5.81 -8.96 24.17
C PRO A 124 -6.94 -10.00 24.15
N GLU A 125 -6.73 -11.17 24.79
CA GLU A 125 -7.69 -12.27 24.77
C GLU A 125 -9.08 -11.87 25.27
N SER A 126 -9.14 -10.93 26.23
CA SER A 126 -10.40 -10.36 26.74
C SER A 126 -11.19 -9.55 25.72
N GLU A 127 -10.57 -9.11 24.63
CA GLU A 127 -11.16 -8.26 23.58
C GLU A 127 -11.43 -9.04 22.27
N LYS A 128 -10.93 -10.27 22.17
CA LYS A 128 -11.23 -11.15 21.05
C LYS A 128 -12.68 -11.61 21.10
N ASP A 129 -13.26 -11.88 19.94
CA ASP A 129 -14.66 -12.32 19.78
C ASP A 129 -15.71 -11.35 20.39
N GLY A 130 -15.28 -10.13 20.74
CA GLY A 130 -16.15 -9.10 21.26
C GLY A 130 -16.93 -8.34 20.17
N TYR A 131 -17.66 -7.31 20.62
CA TYR A 131 -18.47 -6.47 19.72
C TYR A 131 -17.68 -5.90 18.53
N ALA A 132 -16.43 -5.44 18.76
CA ALA A 132 -15.61 -4.84 17.70
C ALA A 132 -15.23 -5.86 16.63
N ALA A 133 -14.81 -7.08 17.03
CA ALA A 133 -14.47 -8.15 16.10
C ALA A 133 -15.65 -8.52 15.22
N ASN A 134 -16.82 -8.71 15.81
CA ASN A 134 -18.05 -9.06 15.09
C ASN A 134 -18.50 -7.93 14.15
N ARG A 135 -18.48 -6.68 14.63
CA ARG A 135 -18.85 -5.53 13.80
C ARG A 135 -17.97 -5.43 12.55
N TYR A 136 -16.65 -5.53 12.71
CA TYR A 136 -15.76 -5.45 11.56
C TYR A 136 -15.84 -6.67 10.64
N ALA A 137 -16.22 -7.83 11.15
CA ALA A 137 -16.48 -9.01 10.32
C ALA A 137 -17.72 -8.81 9.42
N GLU A 138 -18.75 -8.13 9.92
CA GLU A 138 -19.98 -7.85 9.14
C GLU A 138 -19.75 -6.79 8.05
N GLU A 139 -18.80 -5.84 8.29
CA GLU A 139 -18.46 -4.78 7.32
C GLU A 139 -17.45 -5.23 6.26
N TYR A 140 -16.74 -6.33 6.47
CA TYR A 140 -15.70 -6.86 5.59
C TYR A 140 -16.24 -7.91 4.61
#